data_74d8a79973d218aa0ee7f7cdb55fa006
#
_entry.id   74d8a79973d218aa0ee7f7cdb55fa006
#
_cell.length_a   1.000
_cell.length_b   1.000
_cell.length_c   1.000
_cell.angle_alpha   90.00
_cell.angle_beta   90.00
_cell.angle_gamma   90.00
#
_symmetry.space_group_name_H-M   'P 1'
#
loop_
_entity.id
_entity.type
_entity.pdbx_description
1 polymer ?
#
loop_
_entity_poly.entity_id
_entity_poly.type
_entity_poly.pdbx_seq_one_letter_code
_entity_poly.pdbx_strand_id
1 'polypeptide(L)'
;MKKGGTYSEDVKILEAFNYKQELKRSLKLFSSFAVAFSFISITTGIFTNYKFVIQTGGPAGIWSWAIAVVGQLLVALIFAELAGIIPVSGYSYQWIKRLSTPFVSWITGWISFCFLILVIPAVDWGLAPVLAGLLNIPISDQNIMIIVMCTILLQAALNIIGVKLATFINNGAVFTETIGMIGLTIFLFVAAFNRNADPSILLSTGNAATGTSYIGPFILTMLMGSFTLVGFEASANLSEETVNAHKTVPKAIIASVALSGIFGMFFLIASTLAIPNLGDVLNSNNPLPYIIESTLGDVLGKLFLVLVCISIFACGMVITTSAGRLIYAMSRDNAFFFSQYFKKISPKTNSPVAATLLILILCLISTYFAESLTLLVGATAVLPALIYLITIVSYSRARKNVEFRTGSF
;
A
#
# COMPACT_ATOMS: atom_id res chain seq x y z
N MET A 1 -35.21 2.82 10.12
CA MET A 1 -35.56 1.39 10.10
C MET A 1 -34.98 0.57 8.91
N LYS A 2 -33.86 0.96 8.28
CA LYS A 2 -33.20 0.16 7.18
C LYS A 2 -31.85 -0.52 7.60
N LYS A 3 -31.46 -0.42 8.85
CA LYS A 3 -30.15 -0.97 9.34
C LYS A 3 -30.15 -2.49 9.61
N GLY A 4 -31.30 -3.09 9.85
CA GLY A 4 -31.40 -4.52 10.19
C GLY A 4 -31.30 -5.47 9.00
N GLY A 5 -31.75 -5.04 7.80
CA GLY A 5 -31.75 -5.90 6.62
C GLY A 5 -30.36 -6.18 6.04
N THR A 6 -29.54 -5.15 5.92
CA THR A 6 -28.19 -5.26 5.32
C THR A 6 -27.22 -6.07 6.18
N TYR A 7 -27.28 -5.93 7.50
CA TYR A 7 -26.45 -6.73 8.43
C TYR A 7 -26.83 -8.21 8.38
N SER A 8 -28.12 -8.52 8.24
CA SER A 8 -28.63 -9.89 8.07
C SER A 8 -28.15 -10.51 6.74
N GLU A 9 -28.07 -9.73 5.67
CA GLU A 9 -27.61 -10.19 4.36
C GLU A 9 -26.09 -10.51 4.38
N ASP A 10 -25.26 -9.62 4.91
CA ASP A 10 -23.81 -9.83 5.08
C ASP A 10 -23.50 -11.11 5.90
N VAL A 11 -24.27 -11.36 6.98
CA VAL A 11 -24.10 -12.56 7.81
C VAL A 11 -24.46 -13.82 7.04
N LYS A 12 -25.57 -13.81 6.29
CA LYS A 12 -26.00 -14.95 5.45
C LYS A 12 -24.95 -15.28 4.38
N ILE A 13 -24.37 -14.26 3.75
CA ILE A 13 -23.30 -14.46 2.76
C ILE A 13 -22.09 -15.14 3.43
N LEU A 14 -21.69 -14.70 4.63
CA LEU A 14 -20.55 -15.29 5.34
C LEU A 14 -20.82 -16.74 5.77
N GLU A 15 -22.05 -17.01 6.24
CA GLU A 15 -22.49 -18.38 6.61
C GLU A 15 -22.49 -19.32 5.40
N ALA A 16 -22.84 -18.84 4.19
CA ALA A 16 -22.76 -19.62 2.96
C ALA A 16 -21.33 -20.08 2.66
N PHE A 17 -20.31 -19.38 3.18
CA PHE A 17 -18.91 -19.77 3.11
C PHE A 17 -18.44 -20.59 4.33
N ASN A 18 -19.36 -21.06 5.18
CA ASN A 18 -19.09 -21.82 6.42
C ASN A 18 -18.29 -21.04 7.46
N TYR A 19 -18.42 -19.72 7.52
CA TYR A 19 -17.80 -18.88 8.53
C TYR A 19 -18.85 -18.19 9.41
N LYS A 20 -18.49 -18.00 10.69
CA LYS A 20 -19.29 -17.22 11.64
C LYS A 20 -18.80 -15.78 11.67
N GLN A 21 -19.71 -14.84 11.89
CA GLN A 21 -19.36 -13.43 12.07
C GLN A 21 -18.72 -13.21 13.43
N GLU A 22 -17.40 -13.09 13.49
CA GLU A 22 -16.64 -12.85 14.72
C GLU A 22 -16.16 -11.40 14.83
N LEU A 23 -15.88 -10.76 13.68
CA LEU A 23 -15.41 -9.39 13.61
C LEU A 23 -16.60 -8.41 13.55
N LYS A 24 -16.44 -7.24 14.19
CA LYS A 24 -17.50 -6.23 14.24
C LYS A 24 -17.56 -5.41 12.94
N ARG A 25 -18.68 -5.47 12.21
CA ARG A 25 -18.90 -4.63 11.02
C ARG A 25 -19.07 -3.17 11.41
N SER A 26 -18.11 -2.34 11.04
CA SER A 26 -18.08 -0.90 11.33
C SER A 26 -17.60 -0.05 10.16
N LEU A 27 -16.92 -0.64 9.17
CA LEU A 27 -16.36 0.06 8.03
C LEU A 27 -17.45 0.35 6.99
N LYS A 28 -17.54 1.61 6.60
CA LYS A 28 -18.40 2.08 5.49
C LYS A 28 -17.55 2.29 4.24
N LEU A 29 -18.18 2.74 3.13
CA LEU A 29 -17.51 2.92 1.84
C LEU A 29 -16.24 3.78 1.95
N PHE A 30 -16.30 4.94 2.61
CA PHE A 30 -15.12 5.78 2.77
C PHE A 30 -14.01 5.08 3.57
N SER A 31 -14.33 4.42 4.69
CA SER A 31 -13.31 3.73 5.48
C SER A 31 -12.71 2.53 4.74
N SER A 32 -13.51 1.79 3.95
CA SER A 32 -13.01 0.70 3.10
C SER A 32 -12.11 1.24 1.98
N PHE A 33 -12.50 2.34 1.35
CA PHE A 33 -11.66 3.06 0.38
C PHE A 33 -10.37 3.56 1.05
N ALA A 34 -10.48 4.19 2.21
CA ALA A 34 -9.34 4.74 2.95
C ALA A 34 -8.30 3.64 3.31
N VAL A 35 -8.74 2.43 3.64
CA VAL A 35 -7.84 1.29 3.88
C VAL A 35 -7.07 0.93 2.62
N ALA A 36 -7.72 0.79 1.47
CA ALA A 36 -7.07 0.47 0.21
C ALA A 36 -6.15 1.62 -0.27
N PHE A 37 -6.63 2.86 -0.19
CA PHE A 37 -5.89 4.05 -0.60
C PHE A 37 -4.64 4.28 0.27
N SER A 38 -4.78 4.11 1.60
CA SER A 38 -3.66 4.25 2.53
C SER A 38 -2.64 3.12 2.40
N PHE A 39 -3.06 1.90 2.01
CA PHE A 39 -2.10 0.84 1.72
C PHE A 39 -1.27 1.18 0.47
N ILE A 40 -1.90 1.65 -0.60
CA ILE A 40 -1.21 2.12 -1.82
C ILE A 40 -0.25 3.26 -1.44
N SER A 41 -0.73 4.26 -0.72
CA SER A 41 -0.04 5.49 -0.31
C SER A 41 0.91 6.03 -1.39
N ILE A 42 0.38 6.94 -2.20
CA ILE A 42 1.13 7.62 -3.27
C ILE A 42 2.38 8.28 -2.71
N THR A 43 2.21 8.92 -1.56
CA THR A 43 3.28 9.61 -0.83
C THR A 43 4.41 8.66 -0.50
N THR A 44 4.09 7.51 0.13
CA THR A 44 5.08 6.48 0.48
C THR A 44 5.85 6.01 -0.75
N GLY A 45 5.12 5.58 -1.77
CA GLY A 45 5.74 4.96 -2.94
C GLY A 45 6.61 5.92 -3.73
N ILE A 46 6.14 7.15 -3.94
CA ILE A 46 6.89 8.15 -4.70
C ILE A 46 8.08 8.66 -3.89
N PHE A 47 7.91 9.02 -2.61
CA PHE A 47 9.03 9.48 -1.78
C PHE A 47 10.13 8.43 -1.64
N THR A 48 9.77 7.16 -1.52
CA THR A 48 10.73 6.05 -1.43
C THR A 48 11.50 5.83 -2.73
N ASN A 49 10.84 5.97 -3.89
CA ASN A 49 11.41 5.50 -5.17
C ASN A 49 11.78 6.61 -6.16
N TYR A 50 11.44 7.88 -5.91
CA TYR A 50 11.70 8.98 -6.85
C TYR A 50 13.18 9.13 -7.17
N LYS A 51 14.06 8.99 -6.16
CA LYS A 51 15.53 9.00 -6.37
C LYS A 51 15.95 7.93 -7.38
N PHE A 52 15.45 6.72 -7.19
CA PHE A 52 15.76 5.61 -8.09
C PHE A 52 15.30 5.90 -9.53
N VAL A 53 14.09 6.44 -9.70
CA VAL A 53 13.56 6.78 -11.03
C VAL A 53 14.43 7.83 -11.72
N ILE A 54 14.75 8.92 -11.04
CA ILE A 54 15.54 10.02 -11.62
C ILE A 54 16.98 9.57 -11.92
N GLN A 55 17.58 8.76 -11.09
CA GLN A 55 18.95 8.25 -11.30
C GLN A 55 19.00 7.19 -12.41
N THR A 56 17.97 6.34 -12.53
CA THR A 56 17.96 5.21 -13.48
C THR A 56 17.43 5.61 -14.84
N GLY A 57 16.33 6.34 -14.90
CA GLY A 57 15.64 6.70 -16.14
C GLY A 57 15.63 8.20 -16.47
N GLY A 58 16.26 9.01 -15.64
CA GLY A 58 16.12 10.45 -15.75
C GLY A 58 14.70 10.94 -15.46
N PRO A 59 14.43 12.24 -15.65
CA PRO A 59 13.09 12.82 -15.52
C PRO A 59 12.01 12.12 -16.34
N ALA A 60 12.33 11.66 -17.57
CA ALA A 60 11.40 10.92 -18.43
C ALA A 60 10.96 9.57 -17.83
N GLY A 61 11.68 9.04 -16.87
CA GLY A 61 11.33 7.78 -16.17
C GLY A 61 9.98 7.83 -15.45
N ILE A 62 9.46 9.03 -15.09
CA ILE A 62 8.14 9.18 -14.44
C ILE A 62 6.98 8.67 -15.30
N TRP A 63 7.12 8.64 -16.62
CA TRP A 63 6.08 8.16 -17.54
C TRP A 63 5.80 6.67 -17.41
N SER A 64 6.74 5.90 -16.85
CA SER A 64 6.53 4.49 -16.50
C SER A 64 5.36 4.29 -15.50
N TRP A 65 5.05 5.32 -14.69
CA TRP A 65 3.90 5.34 -13.78
C TRP A 65 2.57 5.13 -14.52
N ALA A 66 2.35 5.79 -15.65
CA ALA A 66 1.12 5.66 -16.43
C ALA A 66 0.89 4.21 -16.89
N ILE A 67 1.96 3.52 -17.31
CA ILE A 67 1.91 2.11 -17.73
C ILE A 67 1.56 1.23 -16.51
N ALA A 68 2.22 1.46 -15.38
CA ALA A 68 1.93 0.74 -14.15
C ALA A 68 0.48 0.91 -13.69
N VAL A 69 -0.07 2.14 -13.76
CA VAL A 69 -1.47 2.45 -13.41
C VAL A 69 -2.43 1.64 -14.27
N VAL A 70 -2.23 1.61 -15.60
CA VAL A 70 -3.09 0.85 -16.51
C VAL A 70 -3.03 -0.65 -16.17
N GLY A 71 -1.82 -1.20 -15.97
CA GLY A 71 -1.64 -2.60 -15.59
C GLY A 71 -2.37 -2.94 -14.27
N GLN A 72 -2.16 -2.12 -13.24
CA GLN A 72 -2.78 -2.35 -11.93
C GLN A 72 -4.30 -2.13 -11.93
N LEU A 73 -4.84 -1.23 -12.75
CA LEU A 73 -6.29 -1.10 -12.91
C LEU A 73 -6.91 -2.37 -13.50
N LEU A 74 -6.27 -3.01 -14.48
CA LEU A 74 -6.75 -4.28 -15.05
C LEU A 74 -6.77 -5.39 -13.98
N VAL A 75 -5.73 -5.47 -13.15
CA VAL A 75 -5.69 -6.40 -12.02
C VAL A 75 -6.78 -6.06 -10.99
N ALA A 76 -6.93 -4.78 -10.65
CA ALA A 76 -7.92 -4.30 -9.69
C ALA A 76 -9.36 -4.63 -10.10
N LEU A 77 -9.69 -4.62 -11.39
CA LEU A 77 -11.01 -5.04 -11.90
C LEU A 77 -11.29 -6.52 -11.58
N ILE A 78 -10.32 -7.40 -11.78
CA ILE A 78 -10.46 -8.83 -11.45
C ILE A 78 -10.63 -9.02 -9.94
N PHE A 79 -9.83 -8.32 -9.15
CA PHE A 79 -9.88 -8.39 -7.68
C PHE A 79 -11.18 -7.81 -7.12
N ALA A 80 -11.70 -6.75 -7.74
CA ALA A 80 -13.01 -6.19 -7.39
C ALA A 80 -14.14 -7.18 -7.66
N GLU A 81 -14.12 -7.89 -8.80
CA GLU A 81 -15.09 -8.94 -9.09
C GLU A 81 -15.01 -10.07 -8.04
N LEU A 82 -13.81 -10.55 -7.74
CA LEU A 82 -13.59 -11.57 -6.70
C LEU A 82 -14.07 -11.12 -5.32
N ALA A 83 -13.78 -9.88 -4.92
CA ALA A 83 -14.23 -9.33 -3.64
C ALA A 83 -15.75 -9.17 -3.57
N GLY A 84 -16.41 -8.96 -4.71
CA GLY A 84 -17.87 -8.93 -4.82
C GLY A 84 -18.52 -10.31 -4.66
N ILE A 85 -17.88 -11.34 -5.23
CA ILE A 85 -18.37 -12.73 -5.19
C ILE A 85 -18.01 -13.42 -3.86
N ILE A 86 -16.78 -13.21 -3.35
CA ILE A 86 -16.24 -13.85 -2.16
C ILE A 86 -15.82 -12.78 -1.14
N PRO A 87 -16.75 -12.12 -0.43
CA PRO A 87 -16.46 -11.04 0.50
C PRO A 87 -16.04 -11.58 1.88
N VAL A 88 -14.99 -12.41 1.91
CA VAL A 88 -14.42 -13.04 3.10
C VAL A 88 -13.03 -12.47 3.37
N SER A 89 -12.74 -12.16 4.63
CA SER A 89 -11.43 -11.66 5.05
C SER A 89 -10.34 -12.72 4.90
N GLY A 90 -9.16 -12.34 4.46
CA GLY A 90 -8.01 -13.24 4.32
C GLY A 90 -7.25 -13.10 3.01
N TYR A 91 -7.42 -11.94 2.33
CA TYR A 91 -6.60 -11.63 1.17
C TYR A 91 -6.81 -12.61 0.00
N SER A 92 -5.90 -12.64 -0.96
CA SER A 92 -5.93 -13.61 -2.07
C SER A 92 -5.95 -15.07 -1.61
N TYR A 93 -5.45 -15.37 -0.38
CA TYR A 93 -5.53 -16.70 0.21
C TYR A 93 -6.97 -17.26 0.18
N GLN A 94 -7.96 -16.47 0.62
CA GLN A 94 -9.36 -16.93 0.68
C GLN A 94 -10.00 -17.10 -0.70
N TRP A 95 -9.62 -16.29 -1.66
CA TRP A 95 -10.11 -16.45 -3.03
C TRP A 95 -9.53 -17.70 -3.67
N ILE A 96 -8.21 -17.90 -3.58
CA ILE A 96 -7.54 -19.04 -4.19
C ILE A 96 -7.95 -20.37 -3.55
N LYS A 97 -8.28 -20.36 -2.25
CA LYS A 97 -8.84 -21.54 -1.56
C LYS A 97 -10.10 -22.09 -2.25
N ARG A 98 -10.86 -21.24 -2.93
CA ARG A 98 -12.10 -21.60 -3.64
C ARG A 98 -11.91 -21.74 -5.14
N LEU A 99 -10.90 -21.12 -5.69
CA LEU A 99 -10.65 -21.12 -7.13
C LEU A 99 -9.64 -22.17 -7.57
N SER A 100 -8.89 -22.77 -6.62
CA SER A 100 -7.77 -23.67 -6.92
C SER A 100 -7.66 -24.77 -5.86
N THR A 101 -6.49 -25.40 -5.77
CA THR A 101 -6.23 -26.48 -4.81
C THR A 101 -5.83 -25.94 -3.43
N PRO A 102 -6.04 -26.72 -2.33
CA PRO A 102 -5.60 -26.33 -1.00
C PRO A 102 -4.10 -25.99 -0.92
N PHE A 103 -3.25 -26.70 -1.69
CA PHE A 103 -1.82 -26.45 -1.74
C PHE A 103 -1.48 -25.08 -2.35
N VAL A 104 -2.11 -24.71 -3.48
CA VAL A 104 -1.89 -23.40 -4.13
C VAL A 104 -2.36 -22.28 -3.22
N SER A 105 -3.50 -22.46 -2.54
CA SER A 105 -4.01 -21.52 -1.55
C SER A 105 -3.02 -21.33 -0.39
N TRP A 106 -2.50 -22.43 0.15
CA TRP A 106 -1.54 -22.41 1.25
C TRP A 106 -0.26 -21.65 0.86
N ILE A 107 0.34 -21.97 -0.31
CA ILE A 107 1.52 -21.25 -0.81
C ILE A 107 1.22 -19.77 -0.98
N THR A 108 0.06 -19.41 -1.58
CA THR A 108 -0.30 -18.00 -1.76
C THR A 108 -0.44 -17.27 -0.43
N GLY A 109 -1.01 -17.92 0.58
CA GLY A 109 -1.08 -17.38 1.93
C GLY A 109 0.31 -17.08 2.50
N TRP A 110 1.27 -17.99 2.32
CA TRP A 110 2.64 -17.81 2.78
C TRP A 110 3.40 -16.72 2.01
N ILE A 111 3.24 -16.65 0.68
CA ILE A 111 3.81 -15.55 -0.12
C ILE A 111 3.24 -14.21 0.33
N SER A 112 1.92 -14.13 0.56
CA SER A 112 1.27 -12.93 1.07
C SER A 112 1.75 -12.55 2.47
N PHE A 113 1.96 -13.53 3.35
CA PHE A 113 2.54 -13.31 4.67
C PHE A 113 3.96 -12.74 4.59
N CYS A 114 4.83 -13.34 3.78
CA CYS A 114 6.19 -12.84 3.57
C CYS A 114 6.17 -11.41 3.00
N PHE A 115 5.31 -11.15 2.01
CA PHE A 115 5.14 -9.80 1.47
C PHE A 115 4.79 -8.79 2.56
N LEU A 116 3.77 -9.07 3.37
CA LEU A 116 3.29 -8.15 4.40
C LEU A 116 4.34 -7.89 5.51
N ILE A 117 5.12 -8.90 5.87
CA ILE A 117 6.21 -8.75 6.86
C ILE A 117 7.36 -7.90 6.32
N LEU A 118 7.69 -8.01 5.03
CA LEU A 118 8.80 -7.26 4.44
C LEU A 118 8.40 -5.84 4.04
N VAL A 119 7.15 -5.61 3.66
CA VAL A 119 6.70 -4.29 3.20
C VAL A 119 6.51 -3.29 4.34
N ILE A 120 6.20 -3.73 5.57
CA ILE A 120 6.09 -2.84 6.73
C ILE A 120 7.41 -2.09 6.97
N PRO A 121 8.55 -2.76 7.21
CA PRO A 121 9.81 -2.05 7.37
C PRO A 121 10.24 -1.30 6.10
N ALA A 122 9.93 -1.79 4.89
CA ALA A 122 10.25 -1.07 3.66
C ALA A 122 9.56 0.31 3.58
N VAL A 123 8.29 0.38 3.98
CA VAL A 123 7.52 1.63 4.08
C VAL A 123 8.12 2.55 5.15
N ASP A 124 8.38 2.03 6.33
CA ASP A 124 8.91 2.83 7.45
C ASP A 124 10.36 3.28 7.21
N TRP A 125 11.13 2.53 6.42
CA TRP A 125 12.44 2.96 5.95
C TRP A 125 12.37 4.16 4.99
N GLY A 126 11.29 4.28 4.24
CA GLY A 126 10.99 5.47 3.43
C GLY A 126 10.59 6.69 4.28
N LEU A 127 9.93 6.47 5.43
CA LEU A 127 9.56 7.53 6.37
C LEU A 127 10.76 8.08 7.14
N ALA A 128 11.68 7.22 7.57
CA ALA A 128 12.69 7.55 8.56
C ALA A 128 13.62 8.71 8.14
N PRO A 129 14.13 8.82 6.89
CA PRO A 129 14.96 9.96 6.50
C PRO A 129 14.21 11.29 6.49
N VAL A 130 12.93 11.29 6.13
CA VAL A 130 12.08 12.49 6.14
C VAL A 130 11.85 12.96 7.57
N LEU A 131 11.51 12.04 8.46
CA LEU A 131 11.30 12.33 9.87
C LEU A 131 12.58 12.78 10.57
N ALA A 132 13.72 12.15 10.25
CA ALA A 132 15.04 12.55 10.78
C ALA A 132 15.37 13.98 10.37
N GLY A 133 15.14 14.35 9.11
CA GLY A 133 15.32 15.72 8.61
C GLY A 133 14.46 16.73 9.35
N LEU A 134 13.16 16.45 9.55
CA LEU A 134 12.26 17.31 10.31
C LEU A 134 12.65 17.50 11.78
N LEU A 135 13.21 16.46 12.40
CA LEU A 135 13.65 16.48 13.81
C LEU A 135 15.11 16.95 13.99
N ASN A 136 15.80 17.29 12.90
CA ASN A 136 17.21 17.62 12.88
C ASN A 136 18.10 16.50 13.48
N ILE A 137 17.73 15.24 13.30
CA ILE A 137 18.50 14.07 13.69
C ILE A 137 19.48 13.75 12.56
N PRO A 138 20.78 13.52 12.84
CA PRO A 138 21.74 13.12 11.81
C PRO A 138 21.31 11.85 11.08
N ILE A 139 21.36 11.87 9.74
CA ILE A 139 21.02 10.71 8.91
C ILE A 139 22.20 9.74 8.95
N SER A 140 22.10 8.73 9.82
CA SER A 140 23.02 7.60 9.92
C SER A 140 22.22 6.30 9.92
N ASP A 141 22.81 5.20 9.50
CA ASP A 141 22.12 3.90 9.44
C ASP A 141 21.53 3.51 10.79
N GLN A 142 22.25 3.81 11.88
CA GLN A 142 21.78 3.53 13.24
C GLN A 142 20.55 4.37 13.61
N ASN A 143 20.55 5.67 13.33
CA ASN A 143 19.42 6.55 13.64
C ASN A 143 18.20 6.19 12.81
N ILE A 144 18.40 5.92 11.54
CA ILE A 144 17.31 5.47 10.63
C ILE A 144 16.71 4.17 11.14
N MET A 145 17.52 3.17 11.49
CA MET A 145 17.06 1.90 12.03
C MET A 145 16.25 2.09 13.33
N ILE A 146 16.71 2.96 14.24
CA ILE A 146 16.00 3.26 15.50
C ILE A 146 14.63 3.90 15.19
N ILE A 147 14.56 4.86 14.26
CA ILE A 147 13.31 5.50 13.87
C ILE A 147 12.34 4.47 13.30
N VAL A 148 12.80 3.60 12.39
CA VAL A 148 11.99 2.52 11.81
C VAL A 148 11.44 1.60 12.91
N MET A 149 12.29 1.11 13.82
CA MET A 149 11.85 0.25 14.92
C MET A 149 10.84 0.91 15.84
N CYS A 150 11.04 2.19 16.19
CA CYS A 150 10.08 2.97 17.00
C CYS A 150 8.73 3.14 16.26
N THR A 151 8.77 3.36 14.95
CA THR A 151 7.57 3.51 14.12
C THR A 151 6.78 2.20 14.09
N ILE A 152 7.43 1.06 13.84
CA ILE A 152 6.81 -0.28 13.86
C ILE A 152 6.18 -0.58 15.23
N LEU A 153 6.88 -0.27 16.32
CA LEU A 153 6.35 -0.43 17.68
C LEU A 153 5.06 0.37 17.89
N LEU A 154 5.06 1.65 17.47
CA LEU A 154 3.89 2.51 17.62
C LEU A 154 2.71 2.04 16.75
N GLN A 155 2.95 1.65 15.50
CA GLN A 155 1.94 1.09 14.60
C GLN A 155 1.31 -0.18 15.18
N ALA A 156 2.13 -1.10 15.71
CA ALA A 156 1.65 -2.31 16.36
C ALA A 156 0.82 -2.01 17.62
N ALA A 157 1.29 -1.09 18.46
CA ALA A 157 0.58 -0.66 19.67
C ALA A 157 -0.81 -0.11 19.34
N LEU A 158 -0.92 0.79 18.34
CA LEU A 158 -2.20 1.35 17.91
C LEU A 158 -3.16 0.27 17.37
N ASN A 159 -2.64 -0.71 16.63
CA ASN A 159 -3.43 -1.85 16.14
C ASN A 159 -3.93 -2.75 17.29
N ILE A 160 -3.13 -2.92 18.35
CA ILE A 160 -3.51 -3.70 19.54
C ILE A 160 -4.59 -2.98 20.35
N ILE A 161 -4.51 -1.65 20.49
CA ILE A 161 -5.50 -0.84 21.23
C ILE A 161 -6.89 -1.00 20.63
N GLY A 162 -7.00 -1.12 19.30
CA GLY A 162 -8.25 -1.55 18.67
C GLY A 162 -8.54 -0.92 17.32
N VAL A 163 -9.34 -1.66 16.56
CA VAL A 163 -9.74 -1.32 15.18
C VAL A 163 -10.36 0.07 15.05
N LYS A 164 -11.15 0.51 16.03
CA LYS A 164 -11.82 1.81 15.98
C LYS A 164 -10.82 2.96 15.93
N LEU A 165 -9.79 2.91 16.80
CA LEU A 165 -8.75 3.92 16.85
C LEU A 165 -7.90 3.90 15.57
N ALA A 166 -7.47 2.71 15.16
CA ALA A 166 -6.72 2.53 13.92
C ALA A 166 -7.50 3.07 12.70
N THR A 167 -8.79 2.77 12.59
CA THR A 167 -9.64 3.28 11.50
C THR A 167 -9.82 4.81 11.58
N PHE A 168 -9.99 5.37 12.77
CA PHE A 168 -10.12 6.83 12.95
C PHE A 168 -8.85 7.55 12.51
N ILE A 169 -7.68 7.08 12.94
CA ILE A 169 -6.38 7.63 12.55
C ILE A 169 -6.18 7.48 11.04
N ASN A 170 -6.47 6.30 10.48
CA ASN A 170 -6.34 6.06 9.05
C ASN A 170 -7.24 6.96 8.20
N ASN A 171 -8.50 7.12 8.57
CA ASN A 171 -9.41 8.00 7.85
C ASN A 171 -8.94 9.47 7.88
N GLY A 172 -8.43 9.93 9.03
CA GLY A 172 -7.83 11.25 9.17
C GLY A 172 -6.57 11.40 8.31
N ALA A 173 -5.69 10.41 8.33
CA ALA A 173 -4.47 10.42 7.54
C ALA A 173 -4.75 10.45 6.03
N VAL A 174 -5.71 9.66 5.53
CA VAL A 174 -6.10 9.67 4.11
C VAL A 174 -6.70 11.00 3.70
N PHE A 175 -7.51 11.63 4.56
CA PHE A 175 -8.01 12.98 4.30
C PHE A 175 -6.87 13.99 4.23
N THR A 176 -5.93 13.91 5.17
CA THR A 176 -4.72 14.74 5.21
C THR A 176 -3.81 14.50 4.01
N GLU A 177 -3.59 13.23 3.64
CA GLU A 177 -2.81 12.85 2.45
C GLU A 177 -3.44 13.44 1.18
N THR A 178 -4.74 13.26 1.01
CA THR A 178 -5.44 13.75 -0.19
C THR A 178 -5.35 15.26 -0.32
N ILE A 179 -5.67 16.00 0.74
CA ILE A 179 -5.58 17.48 0.72
C ILE A 179 -4.14 17.93 0.63
N GLY A 180 -3.23 17.32 1.39
CA GLY A 180 -1.81 17.66 1.39
C GLY A 180 -1.18 17.43 0.02
N MET A 181 -1.44 16.30 -0.62
CA MET A 181 -0.91 15.98 -1.94
C MET A 181 -1.48 16.88 -3.04
N ILE A 182 -2.78 17.17 -3.01
CA ILE A 182 -3.38 18.12 -3.96
C ILE A 182 -2.79 19.51 -3.76
N GLY A 183 -2.72 19.99 -2.52
CA GLY A 183 -2.14 21.27 -2.19
C GLY A 183 -0.68 21.37 -2.61
N LEU A 184 0.15 20.39 -2.25
CA LEU A 184 1.55 20.32 -2.62
C LEU A 184 1.72 20.29 -4.15
N THR A 185 0.92 19.51 -4.86
CA THR A 185 0.94 19.44 -6.33
C THR A 185 0.65 20.81 -6.95
N ILE A 186 -0.38 21.50 -6.47
CA ILE A 186 -0.73 22.84 -6.96
C ILE A 186 0.41 23.83 -6.68
N PHE A 187 0.95 23.84 -5.47
CA PHE A 187 2.05 24.74 -5.12
C PHE A 187 3.30 24.49 -5.96
N LEU A 188 3.65 23.23 -6.21
CA LEU A 188 4.78 22.90 -7.08
C LEU A 188 4.53 23.33 -8.54
N PHE A 189 3.31 23.15 -9.08
CA PHE A 189 2.96 23.67 -10.41
C PHE A 189 3.06 25.20 -10.49
N VAL A 190 2.52 25.90 -9.50
CA VAL A 190 2.59 27.37 -9.44
C VAL A 190 4.05 27.84 -9.36
N ALA A 191 4.86 27.18 -8.56
CA ALA A 191 6.28 27.53 -8.44
C ALA A 191 7.07 27.23 -9.73
N ALA A 192 6.80 26.12 -10.39
CA ALA A 192 7.38 25.79 -11.69
C ALA A 192 6.99 26.82 -12.75
N PHE A 193 5.71 27.20 -12.79
CA PHE A 193 5.20 28.23 -13.71
C PHE A 193 5.87 29.57 -13.46
N ASN A 194 5.96 30.06 -12.22
CA ASN A 194 6.59 31.31 -11.86
C ASN A 194 8.09 31.36 -12.19
N ARG A 195 8.76 30.21 -12.22
CA ARG A 195 10.18 30.10 -12.63
C ARG A 195 10.37 29.93 -14.13
N ASN A 196 9.30 29.95 -14.93
CA ASN A 196 9.34 29.61 -16.35
C ASN A 196 10.06 28.26 -16.60
N ALA A 197 9.72 27.23 -15.80
CA ALA A 197 10.32 25.92 -15.93
C ALA A 197 10.12 25.38 -17.36
N ASP A 198 11.17 24.82 -17.93
CA ASP A 198 11.12 24.23 -19.27
C ASP A 198 10.41 22.87 -19.23
N PRO A 199 9.23 22.72 -19.88
CA PRO A 199 8.53 21.45 -19.91
C PRO A 199 9.32 20.31 -20.57
N SER A 200 10.35 20.62 -21.36
CA SER A 200 11.20 19.61 -22.00
C SER A 200 11.92 18.72 -20.98
N ILE A 201 12.07 19.17 -19.72
CA ILE A 201 12.62 18.34 -18.65
C ILE A 201 11.84 17.04 -18.46
N LEU A 202 10.52 17.03 -18.67
CA LEU A 202 9.68 15.83 -18.55
C LEU A 202 10.01 14.74 -19.58
N LEU A 203 10.71 15.09 -20.64
CA LEU A 203 11.16 14.18 -21.71
C LEU A 203 12.67 13.91 -21.63
N SER A 204 13.36 14.58 -20.71
CA SER A 204 14.80 14.41 -20.53
C SER A 204 15.13 13.05 -19.95
N THR A 205 15.97 12.30 -20.63
CA THR A 205 16.51 11.04 -20.15
C THR A 205 17.71 11.24 -19.21
N GLY A 206 18.16 12.50 -19.00
CA GLY A 206 19.37 12.79 -18.25
C GLY A 206 20.57 12.03 -18.84
N ASN A 207 21.34 11.38 -17.98
CA ASN A 207 22.47 10.53 -18.40
C ASN A 207 22.08 9.05 -18.61
N ALA A 208 20.80 8.70 -18.50
CA ALA A 208 20.33 7.31 -18.55
C ALA A 208 20.39 6.72 -19.98
N ALA A 209 20.40 7.56 -21.02
CA ALA A 209 20.49 7.14 -22.42
C ALA A 209 21.95 6.99 -22.91
N THR A 210 22.91 6.76 -22.02
CA THR A 210 24.30 6.51 -22.37
C THR A 210 24.47 5.11 -22.97
N GLY A 211 24.04 4.93 -24.21
CA GLY A 211 24.10 3.65 -24.89
C GLY A 211 23.09 3.56 -26.03
N THR A 212 22.89 2.37 -26.56
CA THR A 212 22.08 2.12 -27.78
C THR A 212 20.56 2.10 -27.51
N SER A 213 20.09 2.03 -26.25
CA SER A 213 18.66 1.92 -25.95
C SER A 213 18.29 2.48 -24.56
N TYR A 214 17.28 3.36 -24.53
CA TYR A 214 16.64 3.86 -23.31
C TYR A 214 15.63 2.87 -22.69
N ILE A 215 15.24 1.83 -23.43
CA ILE A 215 14.17 0.88 -23.02
C ILE A 215 14.51 0.20 -21.68
N GLY A 216 15.74 -0.26 -21.50
CA GLY A 216 16.17 -0.93 -20.28
C GLY A 216 16.02 -0.05 -19.03
N PRO A 217 16.69 1.13 -19.00
CA PRO A 217 16.49 2.11 -17.93
C PRO A 217 15.02 2.46 -17.67
N PHE A 218 14.24 2.69 -18.72
CA PHE A 218 12.81 3.02 -18.62
C PHE A 218 12.00 1.89 -17.96
N ILE A 219 12.23 0.63 -18.36
CA ILE A 219 11.55 -0.52 -17.75
C ILE A 219 11.90 -0.64 -16.26
N LEU A 220 13.14 -0.38 -15.87
CA LEU A 220 13.54 -0.41 -14.47
C LEU A 220 12.80 0.65 -13.63
N THR A 221 12.48 1.81 -14.20
CA THR A 221 11.70 2.83 -13.46
C THR A 221 10.26 2.40 -13.15
N MET A 222 9.73 1.37 -13.81
CA MET A 222 8.43 0.78 -13.47
C MET A 222 8.40 0.19 -12.05
N LEU A 223 9.57 -0.04 -11.42
CA LEU A 223 9.67 -0.50 -10.04
C LEU A 223 8.90 0.43 -9.08
N MET A 224 8.94 1.76 -9.31
CA MET A 224 8.19 2.72 -8.49
C MET A 224 6.68 2.43 -8.54
N GLY A 225 6.11 2.25 -9.74
CA GLY A 225 4.69 1.92 -9.87
C GLY A 225 4.35 0.53 -9.35
N SER A 226 5.23 -0.45 -9.57
CA SER A 226 5.05 -1.82 -9.10
C SER A 226 5.14 -1.95 -7.57
N PHE A 227 5.94 -1.12 -6.93
CA PHE A 227 6.01 -1.04 -5.46
C PHE A 227 4.81 -0.29 -4.89
N THR A 228 4.41 0.84 -5.52
CA THR A 228 3.42 1.76 -4.95
C THR A 228 1.99 1.27 -5.14
N LEU A 229 1.64 0.84 -6.37
CA LEU A 229 0.26 0.55 -6.76
C LEU A 229 -0.16 -0.88 -6.42
N VAL A 230 0.22 -1.38 -5.24
CA VAL A 230 -0.15 -2.70 -4.72
C VAL A 230 -0.89 -2.57 -3.40
N GLY A 231 -1.57 -3.64 -2.98
CA GLY A 231 -2.29 -3.66 -1.70
C GLY A 231 -3.68 -3.02 -1.75
N PHE A 232 -4.19 -2.64 -2.92
CA PHE A 232 -5.56 -2.16 -3.09
C PHE A 232 -6.60 -3.17 -2.60
N GLU A 233 -6.26 -4.44 -2.57
CA GLU A 233 -7.06 -5.52 -2.00
C GLU A 233 -7.09 -5.53 -0.46
N ALA A 234 -6.39 -4.64 0.22
CA ALA A 234 -6.45 -4.52 1.68
C ALA A 234 -7.88 -4.26 2.19
N SER A 235 -8.71 -3.56 1.40
CA SER A 235 -10.13 -3.43 1.72
C SER A 235 -10.86 -4.78 1.74
N ALA A 236 -10.47 -5.74 0.90
CA ALA A 236 -11.00 -7.09 0.92
C ALA A 236 -10.55 -7.89 2.15
N ASN A 237 -9.37 -7.63 2.69
CA ASN A 237 -8.92 -8.20 3.95
C ASN A 237 -9.84 -7.83 5.13
N LEU A 238 -10.50 -6.68 5.04
CA LEU A 238 -11.43 -6.19 6.05
C LEU A 238 -12.90 -6.39 5.65
N SER A 239 -13.20 -7.30 4.71
CA SER A 239 -14.57 -7.56 4.24
C SER A 239 -15.53 -7.92 5.38
N GLU A 240 -15.10 -8.73 6.35
CA GLU A 240 -15.91 -9.12 7.51
C GLU A 240 -16.14 -7.97 8.50
N GLU A 241 -15.36 -6.90 8.41
CA GLU A 241 -15.53 -5.66 9.17
C GLU A 241 -16.30 -4.59 8.38
N THR A 242 -16.54 -4.81 7.09
CA THR A 242 -17.19 -3.86 6.17
C THR A 242 -18.69 -4.13 6.04
N VAL A 243 -19.48 -3.06 6.12
CA VAL A 243 -20.93 -3.11 5.93
C VAL A 243 -21.24 -3.20 4.43
N ASN A 244 -22.10 -4.14 4.04
CA ASN A 244 -22.46 -4.39 2.66
C ASN A 244 -21.22 -4.68 1.78
N ALA A 245 -20.37 -5.58 2.28
CA ALA A 245 -19.03 -5.81 1.76
C ALA A 245 -19.00 -6.15 0.27
N HIS A 246 -19.94 -6.99 -0.21
CA HIS A 246 -20.03 -7.42 -1.60
C HIS A 246 -20.26 -6.26 -2.61
N LYS A 247 -20.77 -5.10 -2.15
CA LYS A 247 -20.93 -3.88 -2.97
C LYS A 247 -19.90 -2.79 -2.66
N THR A 248 -19.46 -2.74 -1.39
CA THR A 248 -18.59 -1.68 -0.89
C THR A 248 -17.14 -1.91 -1.28
N VAL A 249 -16.65 -3.14 -1.07
CA VAL A 249 -15.23 -3.47 -1.28
C VAL A 249 -14.81 -3.36 -2.76
N PRO A 250 -15.57 -3.88 -3.73
CA PRO A 250 -15.23 -3.70 -5.15
C PRO A 250 -15.03 -2.25 -5.57
N LYS A 251 -15.94 -1.36 -5.11
CA LYS A 251 -15.85 0.08 -5.39
C LYS A 251 -14.60 0.70 -4.74
N ALA A 252 -14.28 0.29 -3.52
CA ALA A 252 -13.10 0.76 -2.82
C ALA A 252 -11.81 0.36 -3.55
N ILE A 253 -11.70 -0.88 -4.01
CA ILE A 253 -10.55 -1.38 -4.78
C ILE A 253 -10.33 -0.55 -6.05
N ILE A 254 -11.35 -0.42 -6.89
CA ILE A 254 -11.21 0.30 -8.18
C ILE A 254 -10.91 1.78 -7.94
N ALA A 255 -11.65 2.43 -7.02
CA ALA A 255 -11.48 3.84 -6.74
C ALA A 255 -10.09 4.15 -6.16
N SER A 256 -9.54 3.29 -5.29
CA SER A 256 -8.22 3.51 -4.71
C SER A 256 -7.12 3.49 -5.77
N VAL A 257 -7.11 2.52 -6.68
CA VAL A 257 -6.10 2.45 -7.75
C VAL A 257 -6.26 3.61 -8.74
N ALA A 258 -7.49 3.92 -9.16
CA ALA A 258 -7.76 4.99 -10.12
C ALA A 258 -7.34 6.37 -9.58
N LEU A 259 -7.76 6.71 -8.36
CA LEU A 259 -7.42 8.00 -7.75
C LEU A 259 -5.92 8.09 -7.42
N SER A 260 -5.31 7.01 -6.91
CA SER A 260 -3.86 6.95 -6.68
C SER A 260 -3.09 7.13 -7.98
N GLY A 261 -3.52 6.49 -9.06
CA GLY A 261 -2.89 6.63 -10.37
C GLY A 261 -2.92 8.07 -10.88
N ILE A 262 -4.08 8.71 -10.80
CA ILE A 262 -4.28 10.09 -11.27
C ILE A 262 -3.49 11.08 -10.40
N PHE A 263 -3.67 11.07 -9.09
CA PHE A 263 -3.00 12.00 -8.18
C PHE A 263 -1.48 11.81 -8.21
N GLY A 264 -1.00 10.55 -8.24
CA GLY A 264 0.42 10.26 -8.33
C GLY A 264 1.04 10.79 -9.62
N MET A 265 0.36 10.67 -10.75
CA MET A 265 0.86 11.20 -12.03
C MET A 265 0.99 12.74 -12.01
N PHE A 266 -0.05 13.45 -11.52
CA PHE A 266 0.01 14.90 -11.39
C PHE A 266 1.12 15.35 -10.43
N PHE A 267 1.29 14.64 -9.31
CA PHE A 267 2.36 14.94 -8.37
C PHE A 267 3.76 14.71 -8.97
N LEU A 268 3.95 13.62 -9.71
CA LEU A 268 5.21 13.32 -10.40
C LEU A 268 5.55 14.40 -11.44
N ILE A 269 4.57 14.82 -12.24
CA ILE A 269 4.76 15.90 -13.22
C ILE A 269 5.13 17.21 -12.49
N ALA A 270 4.37 17.59 -11.47
CA ALA A 270 4.61 18.82 -10.72
C ALA A 270 5.99 18.84 -10.05
N SER A 271 6.35 17.72 -9.38
CA SER A 271 7.65 17.60 -8.71
C SER A 271 8.82 17.64 -9.70
N THR A 272 8.66 17.02 -10.87
CA THR A 272 9.72 17.01 -11.90
C THR A 272 9.87 18.36 -12.59
N LEU A 273 8.77 19.08 -12.84
CA LEU A 273 8.81 20.45 -13.34
C LEU A 273 9.42 21.43 -12.32
N ALA A 274 9.21 21.16 -11.03
CA ALA A 274 9.72 22.01 -9.96
C ALA A 274 11.22 21.79 -9.64
N ILE A 275 11.91 20.89 -10.31
CA ILE A 275 13.35 20.66 -10.15
C ILE A 275 14.12 21.96 -10.43
N PRO A 276 14.83 22.52 -9.42
CA PRO A 276 15.58 23.76 -9.63
C PRO A 276 16.89 23.54 -10.41
N ASN A 277 17.58 22.46 -10.10
CA ASN A 277 18.81 22.01 -10.75
C ASN A 277 18.86 20.47 -10.72
N LEU A 278 18.90 19.85 -11.90
CA LEU A 278 18.91 18.38 -12.00
C LEU A 278 20.16 17.75 -11.37
N GLY A 279 21.31 18.41 -11.48
CA GLY A 279 22.56 17.93 -10.90
C GLY A 279 22.50 17.83 -9.38
N ASP A 280 21.93 18.82 -8.71
CA ASP A 280 21.77 18.84 -7.26
C ASP A 280 20.78 17.78 -6.80
N VAL A 281 19.69 17.58 -7.55
CA VAL A 281 18.68 16.55 -7.29
C VAL A 281 19.27 15.14 -7.42
N LEU A 282 20.09 14.90 -8.44
CA LEU A 282 20.78 13.62 -8.65
C LEU A 282 21.75 13.28 -7.51
N ASN A 283 22.40 14.28 -6.95
CA ASN A 283 23.38 14.13 -5.85
C ASN A 283 22.71 14.13 -4.47
N SER A 284 21.45 14.53 -4.37
CA SER A 284 20.72 14.53 -3.11
C SER A 284 20.43 13.13 -2.60
N ASN A 285 20.58 12.94 -1.28
CA ASN A 285 20.13 11.70 -0.64
C ASN A 285 18.59 11.59 -0.59
N ASN A 286 17.90 12.74 -0.50
CA ASN A 286 16.45 12.83 -0.43
C ASN A 286 15.92 13.85 -1.47
N PRO A 287 15.79 13.47 -2.76
CA PRO A 287 15.46 14.39 -3.83
C PRO A 287 14.14 15.15 -3.64
N LEU A 288 13.05 14.46 -3.26
CA LEU A 288 11.76 15.13 -3.12
C LEU A 288 11.70 16.14 -1.96
N PRO A 289 12.15 15.83 -0.74
CA PRO A 289 12.31 16.86 0.29
C PRO A 289 13.14 18.04 -0.17
N TYR A 290 14.27 17.81 -0.85
CA TYR A 290 15.10 18.87 -1.40
C TYR A 290 14.34 19.75 -2.41
N ILE A 291 13.58 19.16 -3.36
CA ILE A 291 12.78 19.90 -4.32
C ILE A 291 11.70 20.72 -3.60
N ILE A 292 11.01 20.13 -2.63
CA ILE A 292 9.93 20.77 -1.88
C ILE A 292 10.47 21.98 -1.09
N GLU A 293 11.51 21.78 -0.30
CA GLU A 293 12.09 22.84 0.54
C GLU A 293 12.73 23.95 -0.28
N SER A 294 13.51 23.61 -1.32
CA SER A 294 14.13 24.60 -2.20
C SER A 294 13.12 25.40 -3.04
N THR A 295 11.94 24.83 -3.27
CA THR A 295 10.89 25.44 -4.10
C THR A 295 9.91 26.26 -3.27
N LEU A 296 9.45 25.74 -2.13
CA LEU A 296 8.41 26.33 -1.29
C LEU A 296 8.95 27.07 -0.07
N GLY A 297 10.26 26.98 0.18
CA GLY A 297 10.90 27.52 1.36
C GLY A 297 10.73 26.65 2.60
N ASP A 298 11.46 26.99 3.66
CA ASP A 298 11.63 26.15 4.85
C ASP A 298 10.30 25.89 5.60
N VAL A 299 9.49 26.92 5.82
CA VAL A 299 8.25 26.79 6.63
C VAL A 299 7.20 25.93 5.93
N LEU A 300 6.88 26.26 4.67
CA LEU A 300 5.84 25.56 3.92
C LEU A 300 6.32 24.17 3.52
N GLY A 301 7.58 24.04 3.16
CA GLY A 301 8.21 22.75 2.86
C GLY A 301 8.11 21.78 4.04
N LYS A 302 8.52 22.21 5.25
CA LYS A 302 8.42 21.38 6.45
C LYS A 302 6.98 21.02 6.80
N LEU A 303 6.02 21.94 6.62
CA LEU A 303 4.60 21.62 6.83
C LEU A 303 4.15 20.47 5.94
N PHE A 304 4.46 20.50 4.64
CA PHE A 304 4.12 19.40 3.73
C PHE A 304 4.85 18.11 4.09
N LEU A 305 6.12 18.15 4.51
CA LEU A 305 6.86 16.96 4.93
C LEU A 305 6.25 16.33 6.20
N VAL A 306 5.69 17.12 7.11
CA VAL A 306 4.91 16.57 8.25
C VAL A 306 3.69 15.79 7.76
N LEU A 307 2.93 16.34 6.79
CA LEU A 307 1.78 15.63 6.20
C LEU A 307 2.20 14.33 5.51
N VAL A 308 3.35 14.33 4.82
CA VAL A 308 3.98 13.13 4.23
C VAL A 308 4.28 12.08 5.30
N CYS A 309 4.90 12.46 6.42
CA CYS A 309 5.19 11.54 7.53
C CYS A 309 3.91 10.91 8.10
N ILE A 310 2.84 11.70 8.29
CA ILE A 310 1.55 11.18 8.76
C ILE A 310 0.99 10.15 7.79
N SER A 311 1.07 10.40 6.50
CA SER A 311 0.59 9.51 5.45
C SER A 311 1.36 8.18 5.42
N ILE A 312 2.70 8.25 5.42
CA ILE A 312 3.55 7.05 5.41
C ILE A 312 3.33 6.21 6.69
N PHE A 313 3.22 6.87 7.85
CA PHE A 313 2.91 6.20 9.11
C PHE A 313 1.58 5.44 9.05
N ALA A 314 0.53 6.06 8.50
CA ALA A 314 -0.78 5.43 8.35
C ALA A 314 -0.75 4.24 7.37
N CYS A 315 0.04 4.33 6.31
CA CYS A 315 0.28 3.22 5.38
C CYS A 315 0.82 1.99 6.12
N GLY A 316 1.92 2.11 6.86
CA GLY A 316 2.49 1.01 7.65
C GLY A 316 1.51 0.45 8.70
N MET A 317 0.70 1.33 9.34
CA MET A 317 -0.34 0.92 10.28
C MET A 317 -1.43 0.06 9.61
N VAL A 318 -1.86 0.41 8.39
CA VAL A 318 -2.86 -0.35 7.63
C VAL A 318 -2.29 -1.68 7.14
N ILE A 319 -1.03 -1.70 6.71
CA ILE A 319 -0.34 -2.94 6.32
C ILE A 319 -0.26 -3.89 7.51
N THR A 320 0.11 -3.40 8.69
CA THR A 320 0.11 -4.17 9.95
C THR A 320 -1.28 -4.74 10.26
N THR A 321 -2.34 -3.93 10.07
CA THR A 321 -3.74 -4.38 10.20
C THR A 321 -4.03 -5.53 9.25
N SER A 322 -3.68 -5.40 7.98
CA SER A 322 -3.93 -6.39 6.92
C SER A 322 -3.19 -7.70 7.20
N ALA A 323 -1.94 -7.62 7.64
CA ALA A 323 -1.13 -8.78 8.02
C ALA A 323 -1.79 -9.57 9.18
N GLY A 324 -2.30 -8.87 10.20
CA GLY A 324 -3.02 -9.50 11.31
C GLY A 324 -4.26 -10.25 10.85
N ARG A 325 -5.02 -9.72 9.88
CA ARG A 325 -6.21 -10.39 9.33
C ARG A 325 -5.85 -11.59 8.45
N LEU A 326 -4.76 -11.53 7.72
CA LEU A 326 -4.27 -12.68 6.96
C LEU A 326 -3.89 -13.84 7.89
N ILE A 327 -3.09 -13.58 8.94
CA ILE A 327 -2.70 -14.59 9.92
C ILE A 327 -3.94 -15.17 10.61
N TYR A 328 -4.89 -14.33 11.02
CA TYR A 328 -6.16 -14.76 11.59
C TYR A 328 -6.93 -15.68 10.63
N ALA A 329 -7.08 -15.29 9.36
CA ALA A 329 -7.83 -16.06 8.36
C ALA A 329 -7.18 -17.43 8.08
N MET A 330 -5.86 -17.48 7.91
CA MET A 330 -5.11 -18.72 7.73
C MET A 330 -5.19 -19.61 8.98
N SER A 331 -5.13 -19.01 10.18
CA SER A 331 -5.21 -19.74 11.44
C SER A 331 -6.63 -20.28 11.70
N ARG A 332 -7.67 -19.55 11.31
CA ARG A 332 -9.06 -20.03 11.37
C ARG A 332 -9.26 -21.30 10.54
N ASP A 333 -8.54 -21.40 9.42
CA ASP A 333 -8.56 -22.55 8.53
C ASP A 333 -7.55 -23.65 8.91
N ASN A 334 -6.82 -23.52 10.03
CA ASN A 334 -5.72 -24.37 10.46
C ASN A 334 -4.58 -24.50 9.42
N ALA A 335 -4.39 -23.48 8.59
CA ALA A 335 -3.37 -23.39 7.53
C ALA A 335 -2.10 -22.63 7.96
N PHE A 336 -2.04 -22.17 9.20
CA PHE A 336 -0.91 -21.46 9.79
C PHE A 336 -0.37 -22.23 11.01
N PHE A 337 0.94 -22.04 11.34
CA PHE A 337 1.50 -22.67 12.54
C PHE A 337 0.86 -22.07 13.81
N PHE A 338 0.76 -22.87 14.87
CA PHE A 338 0.12 -22.46 16.14
C PHE A 338 -1.26 -21.81 15.97
N SER A 339 -2.06 -22.27 15.01
CA SER A 339 -3.38 -21.73 14.64
C SER A 339 -4.31 -21.49 15.83
N GLN A 340 -4.25 -22.37 16.85
CA GLN A 340 -5.07 -22.25 18.06
C GLN A 340 -4.86 -20.94 18.86
N TYR A 341 -3.70 -20.31 18.72
CA TYR A 341 -3.40 -19.03 19.36
C TYR A 341 -3.77 -17.84 18.47
N PHE A 342 -3.42 -17.92 17.16
CA PHE A 342 -3.57 -16.80 16.24
C PHE A 342 -4.99 -16.60 15.69
N LYS A 343 -5.88 -17.60 15.80
CA LYS A 343 -7.30 -17.48 15.46
C LYS A 343 -8.13 -16.76 16.50
N LYS A 344 -7.56 -16.37 17.64
CA LYS A 344 -8.29 -15.71 18.73
C LYS A 344 -8.40 -14.21 18.49
N ILE A 345 -9.63 -13.71 18.60
CA ILE A 345 -9.94 -12.27 18.60
C ILE A 345 -10.08 -11.80 20.04
N SER A 346 -9.43 -10.71 20.39
CA SER A 346 -9.58 -10.10 21.71
C SER A 346 -10.98 -9.49 21.88
N PRO A 347 -11.76 -9.88 22.89
CA PRO A 347 -13.09 -9.32 23.11
C PRO A 347 -13.08 -7.81 23.46
N LYS A 348 -11.97 -7.33 24.03
CA LYS A 348 -11.82 -5.92 24.44
C LYS A 348 -11.53 -5.00 23.26
N THR A 349 -10.64 -5.43 22.35
CA THR A 349 -10.11 -4.60 21.27
C THR A 349 -10.69 -4.97 19.90
N ASN A 350 -11.38 -6.12 19.78
CA ASN A 350 -11.87 -6.70 18.53
C ASN A 350 -10.76 -6.87 17.48
N SER A 351 -9.52 -7.17 17.94
CA SER A 351 -8.36 -7.33 17.08
C SER A 351 -7.63 -8.65 17.38
N PRO A 352 -6.91 -9.23 16.41
CA PRO A 352 -6.10 -10.45 16.59
C PRO A 352 -4.75 -10.09 17.24
N VAL A 353 -4.73 -9.80 18.53
CA VAL A 353 -3.57 -9.30 19.27
C VAL A 353 -2.35 -10.21 19.13
N ALA A 354 -2.53 -11.55 19.25
CA ALA A 354 -1.42 -12.49 19.13
C ALA A 354 -0.76 -12.44 17.73
N ALA A 355 -1.58 -12.31 16.67
CA ALA A 355 -1.08 -12.15 15.31
C ALA A 355 -0.31 -10.83 15.15
N THR A 356 -0.81 -9.73 15.71
CA THR A 356 -0.13 -8.42 15.67
C THR A 356 1.23 -8.46 16.40
N LEU A 357 1.32 -9.16 17.54
CA LEU A 357 2.59 -9.34 18.25
C LEU A 357 3.60 -10.18 17.44
N LEU A 358 3.15 -11.22 16.75
CA LEU A 358 4.01 -11.99 15.85
C LEU A 358 4.55 -11.10 14.73
N ILE A 359 3.70 -10.29 14.10
CA ILE A 359 4.09 -9.35 13.05
C ILE A 359 5.13 -8.38 13.58
N LEU A 360 4.90 -7.78 14.74
CA LEU A 360 5.84 -6.87 15.39
C LEU A 360 7.23 -7.49 15.54
N ILE A 361 7.31 -8.70 16.10
CA ILE A 361 8.58 -9.40 16.32
C ILE A 361 9.28 -9.65 14.98
N LEU A 362 8.56 -10.15 13.98
CA LEU A 362 9.15 -10.46 12.68
C LEU A 362 9.59 -9.21 11.92
N CYS A 363 8.84 -8.12 12.02
CA CYS A 363 9.23 -6.84 11.42
C CYS A 363 10.47 -6.24 12.08
N LEU A 364 10.60 -6.32 13.42
CA LEU A 364 11.82 -5.89 14.12
C LEU A 364 13.04 -6.73 13.73
N ILE A 365 12.86 -8.06 13.60
CA ILE A 365 13.91 -8.95 13.13
C ILE A 365 14.30 -8.61 11.69
N SER A 366 13.32 -8.47 10.79
CA SER A 366 13.61 -8.15 9.38
C SER A 366 14.27 -6.78 9.23
N THR A 367 13.89 -5.79 10.04
CA THR A 367 14.54 -4.47 10.07
C THR A 367 16.00 -4.57 10.50
N TYR A 368 16.29 -5.36 11.52
CA TYR A 368 17.67 -5.53 12.01
C TYR A 368 18.60 -6.20 10.99
N PHE A 369 18.07 -7.17 10.24
CA PHE A 369 18.84 -7.89 9.21
C PHE A 369 18.75 -7.29 7.81
N ALA A 370 17.98 -6.19 7.62
CA ALA A 370 17.89 -5.53 6.33
C ALA A 370 19.18 -4.80 5.98
N GLU A 371 19.90 -5.28 4.97
CA GLU A 371 21.15 -4.67 4.52
C GLU A 371 20.91 -3.39 3.71
N SER A 372 19.74 -3.28 3.04
CA SER A 372 19.41 -2.10 2.24
C SER A 372 17.90 -1.97 1.96
N LEU A 373 17.44 -0.72 1.82
CA LEU A 373 16.08 -0.40 1.35
C LEU A 373 15.82 -0.98 -0.04
N THR A 374 16.81 -0.98 -0.92
CA THR A 374 16.66 -1.48 -2.31
C THR A 374 16.28 -2.96 -2.35
N LEU A 375 16.88 -3.79 -1.49
CA LEU A 375 16.55 -5.22 -1.39
C LEU A 375 15.12 -5.42 -0.89
N LEU A 376 14.69 -4.65 0.13
CA LEU A 376 13.32 -4.71 0.65
C LEU A 376 12.30 -4.28 -0.41
N VAL A 377 12.54 -3.17 -1.10
CA VAL A 377 11.67 -2.67 -2.17
C VAL A 377 11.60 -3.67 -3.33
N GLY A 378 12.72 -4.24 -3.73
CA GLY A 378 12.76 -5.28 -4.79
C GLY A 378 11.94 -6.51 -4.41
N ALA A 379 12.13 -7.06 -3.22
CA ALA A 379 11.35 -8.20 -2.73
C ALA A 379 9.85 -7.89 -2.64
N THR A 380 9.50 -6.71 -2.15
CA THR A 380 8.11 -6.26 -2.00
C THR A 380 7.44 -5.86 -3.31
N ALA A 381 8.17 -5.70 -4.40
CA ALA A 381 7.60 -5.56 -5.74
C ALA A 381 7.34 -6.93 -6.41
N VAL A 382 8.22 -7.91 -6.20
CA VAL A 382 8.11 -9.24 -6.82
C VAL A 382 7.03 -10.10 -6.16
N LEU A 383 6.94 -10.10 -4.83
CA LEU A 383 5.99 -10.96 -4.11
C LEU A 383 4.51 -10.67 -4.46
N PRO A 384 4.02 -9.41 -4.51
CA PRO A 384 2.66 -9.12 -4.96
C PRO A 384 2.43 -9.53 -6.41
N ALA A 385 3.41 -9.35 -7.29
CA ALA A 385 3.30 -9.77 -8.69
C ALA A 385 3.03 -11.28 -8.80
N LEU A 386 3.69 -12.11 -7.98
CA LEU A 386 3.43 -13.54 -7.91
C LEU A 386 2.02 -13.83 -7.38
N ILE A 387 1.58 -13.15 -6.31
CA ILE A 387 0.23 -13.31 -5.75
C ILE A 387 -0.82 -12.96 -6.81
N TYR A 388 -0.63 -11.84 -7.52
CA TYR A 388 -1.54 -11.39 -8.56
C TYR A 388 -1.59 -12.37 -9.73
N LEU A 389 -0.43 -12.85 -10.19
CA LEU A 389 -0.34 -13.87 -11.25
C LEU A 389 -1.10 -15.15 -10.86
N ILE A 390 -0.86 -15.69 -9.67
CA ILE A 390 -1.55 -16.89 -9.18
C ILE A 390 -3.05 -16.65 -9.11
N THR A 391 -3.47 -15.48 -8.61
CA THR A 391 -4.89 -15.11 -8.50
C THR A 391 -5.55 -15.00 -9.89
N ILE A 392 -4.92 -14.31 -10.83
CA ILE A 392 -5.43 -14.15 -12.20
C ILE A 392 -5.54 -15.50 -12.92
N VAL A 393 -4.51 -16.36 -12.80
CA VAL A 393 -4.53 -17.70 -13.41
C VAL A 393 -5.63 -18.56 -12.80
N SER A 394 -5.78 -18.54 -11.47
CA SER A 394 -6.83 -19.29 -10.77
C SER A 394 -8.23 -18.80 -11.14
N TYR A 395 -8.42 -17.48 -11.19
CA TYR A 395 -9.66 -16.84 -11.63
C TYR A 395 -10.00 -17.21 -13.08
N SER A 396 -9.04 -17.11 -14.00
CA SER A 396 -9.24 -17.42 -15.42
C SER A 396 -9.62 -18.88 -15.66
N ARG A 397 -9.10 -19.80 -14.85
CA ARG A 397 -9.49 -21.22 -14.87
C ARG A 397 -10.90 -21.42 -14.32
N ALA A 398 -11.20 -20.83 -13.16
CA ALA A 398 -12.50 -20.95 -12.51
C ALA A 398 -13.63 -20.36 -13.37
N ARG A 399 -13.38 -19.24 -14.08
CA ARG A 399 -14.36 -18.57 -14.94
C ARG A 399 -14.83 -19.45 -16.12
N LYS A 400 -14.15 -20.52 -16.44
CA LYS A 400 -14.59 -21.52 -17.41
C LYS A 400 -15.68 -22.44 -16.87
N ASN A 401 -15.81 -22.56 -15.55
CA ASN A 401 -16.83 -23.39 -14.89
C ASN A 401 -18.16 -22.63 -14.80
N VAL A 402 -19.27 -23.32 -15.08
CA VAL A 402 -20.62 -22.75 -15.05
C VAL A 402 -21.01 -22.30 -13.64
N GLU A 403 -20.64 -23.08 -12.61
CA GLU A 403 -20.91 -22.77 -11.20
C GLU A 403 -20.33 -21.43 -10.74
N PHE A 404 -19.13 -21.09 -11.20
CA PHE A 404 -18.52 -19.79 -10.92
C PHE A 404 -19.30 -18.63 -11.55
N ARG A 405 -19.81 -18.83 -12.77
CA ARG A 405 -20.59 -17.80 -13.50
C ARG A 405 -21.94 -17.51 -12.86
N THR A 406 -22.53 -18.50 -12.20
CA THR A 406 -23.86 -18.37 -11.55
C THR A 406 -23.76 -17.90 -10.09
N GLY A 407 -22.57 -17.77 -9.54
CA GLY A 407 -22.35 -17.39 -8.12
C GLY A 407 -22.83 -18.46 -7.13
N SER A 408 -23.09 -19.67 -7.62
CA SER A 408 -23.44 -20.82 -6.77
C SER A 408 -22.17 -21.58 -6.40
N PHE A 409 -21.63 -21.29 -5.22
CA PHE A 409 -20.52 -22.00 -4.60
C PHE A 409 -21.01 -22.78 -3.38
#